data_c55e6e703167f41594c3474a30cc57b1
#
_entry.id   c55e6e703167f41594c3474a30cc57b1
#
_cell.length_a   1.000
_cell.length_b   1.000
_cell.length_c   1.000
_cell.angle_alpha   90.00
_cell.angle_beta   90.00
_cell.angle_gamma   90.00
#
_symmetry.space_group_name_H-M   'P 1'
#
loop_
_entity.id
_entity.type
_entity.pdbx_description
1 polymer ?
#
loop_
_entity_poly.entity_id
_entity_poly.type
_entity_poly.pdbx_seq_one_letter_code
_entity_poly.pdbx_strand_id
1 'polypeptide(L)'
;LDELFPALGRTAVLYELGDFPVTLPNVAIQLALAGAILWVQLRGANVCASLAKLATVVLLIMCAVGLAVCFTHFDPAVYASDGGLDFDFAGSASLLSLLVFSVAGWETVSKAAADASGPAARKAGAALITCLFLVTGILCLVSTAVAGCMPWREAVGRTAPFADVLVSITGVPAVRVLFLATAFVGAVGVMNSTLYSSAQMLYGLSRFALVSRAFSALHPKYGTPARCIWFTAAFVVLTPFTGRLFFLPFINIASLATDRKSVV
;
A
#
# COMPACT_ATOMS: atom_id res chain seq x y z
N LEU A 1 -9.69 3.74 8.58
CA LEU A 1 -11.14 3.96 8.67
C LEU A 1 -11.53 4.57 10.02
N ASP A 2 -11.00 4.06 11.12
CA ASP A 2 -11.29 4.56 12.48
C ASP A 2 -10.91 6.02 12.66
N GLU A 3 -9.84 6.47 11.99
CA GLU A 3 -9.40 7.87 12.00
C GLU A 3 -10.32 8.79 11.17
N LEU A 4 -10.92 8.28 10.09
CA LEU A 4 -11.87 9.05 9.27
C LEU A 4 -13.29 9.07 9.88
N PHE A 5 -13.67 7.99 10.55
CA PHE A 5 -15.01 7.79 11.10
C PHE A 5 -14.96 7.25 12.53
N PRO A 6 -14.48 8.03 13.52
CA PRO A 6 -14.27 7.52 14.89
C PRO A 6 -15.59 7.09 15.58
N ALA A 7 -16.74 7.61 15.15
CA ALA A 7 -18.03 7.20 15.67
C ALA A 7 -18.42 5.77 15.23
N LEU A 8 -17.93 5.29 14.10
CA LEU A 8 -18.21 3.94 13.60
C LEU A 8 -17.34 2.86 14.29
N GLY A 9 -16.15 3.22 14.73
CA GLY A 9 -15.22 2.28 15.39
C GLY A 9 -15.64 1.83 16.78
N ARG A 10 -16.65 2.49 17.40
CA ARG A 10 -17.13 2.17 18.76
C ARG A 10 -18.47 1.44 18.79
N THR A 11 -19.11 1.21 17.65
CA THR A 11 -20.42 0.58 17.56
C THR A 11 -20.31 -0.87 17.13
N ALA A 12 -21.03 -1.76 17.78
CA ALA A 12 -21.20 -3.17 17.43
C ALA A 12 -19.87 -3.94 17.25
N VAL A 13 -19.12 -4.10 18.34
CA VAL A 13 -17.95 -4.98 18.38
C VAL A 13 -18.41 -6.41 18.21
N LEU A 14 -17.91 -7.11 17.19
CA LEU A 14 -18.21 -8.52 16.93
C LEU A 14 -17.37 -9.44 17.82
N TYR A 15 -16.07 -9.17 17.89
CA TYR A 15 -15.09 -9.84 18.73
C TYR A 15 -13.80 -9.02 18.80
N GLU A 16 -12.96 -9.35 19.77
CA GLU A 16 -11.64 -8.75 19.95
C GLU A 16 -10.57 -9.73 19.48
N LEU A 17 -9.66 -9.26 18.65
CA LEU A 17 -8.50 -10.02 18.18
C LEU A 17 -7.23 -9.37 18.74
N GLY A 18 -6.78 -9.86 19.92
CA GLY A 18 -5.76 -9.17 20.69
C GLY A 18 -6.26 -7.81 21.17
N ASP A 19 -5.49 -6.74 20.90
CA ASP A 19 -5.85 -5.36 21.28
C ASP A 19 -6.73 -4.63 20.25
N PHE A 20 -7.21 -5.32 19.21
CA PHE A 20 -7.97 -4.69 18.12
C PHE A 20 -9.43 -5.17 18.11
N PRO A 21 -10.41 -4.29 18.37
CA PRO A 21 -11.82 -4.62 18.24
C PRO A 21 -12.20 -4.73 16.74
N VAL A 22 -12.77 -5.88 16.38
CA VAL A 22 -13.36 -6.08 15.06
C VAL A 22 -14.82 -5.62 15.12
N THR A 23 -15.14 -4.51 14.47
CA THR A 23 -16.48 -3.91 14.50
C THR A 23 -17.23 -4.21 13.22
N LEU A 24 -18.56 -4.40 13.34
CA LEU A 24 -19.43 -4.69 12.21
C LEU A 24 -19.35 -3.61 11.10
N PRO A 25 -19.35 -2.30 11.39
CA PRO A 25 -19.20 -1.28 10.35
C PRO A 25 -17.88 -1.38 9.59
N ASN A 26 -16.77 -1.63 10.27
CA ASN A 26 -15.47 -1.78 9.63
C ASN A 26 -15.43 -2.97 8.68
N VAL A 27 -15.98 -4.11 9.10
CA VAL A 27 -16.10 -5.31 8.25
C VAL A 27 -16.98 -5.01 7.03
N ALA A 28 -18.14 -4.36 7.23
CA ALA A 28 -19.05 -4.02 6.14
C ALA A 28 -18.40 -3.09 5.10
N ILE A 29 -17.69 -2.05 5.54
CA ILE A 29 -16.99 -1.12 4.64
C ILE A 29 -15.87 -1.84 3.89
N GLN A 30 -15.09 -2.68 4.56
CA GLN A 30 -14.01 -3.45 3.92
C GLN A 30 -14.56 -4.43 2.88
N LEU A 31 -15.67 -5.12 3.17
CA LEU A 31 -16.33 -6.01 2.22
C LEU A 31 -16.94 -5.26 1.03
N ALA A 32 -17.57 -4.11 1.27
CA ALA A 32 -18.09 -3.26 0.22
C ALA A 32 -16.98 -2.77 -0.72
N LEU A 33 -15.84 -2.34 -0.14
CA LEU A 33 -14.67 -1.92 -0.89
C LEU A 33 -14.05 -3.08 -1.69
N ALA A 34 -13.91 -4.26 -1.06
CA ALA A 34 -13.43 -5.46 -1.73
C ALA A 34 -14.35 -5.84 -2.90
N GLY A 35 -15.67 -5.77 -2.73
CA GLY A 35 -16.67 -5.99 -3.78
C GLY A 35 -16.56 -4.99 -4.92
N ALA A 36 -16.36 -3.70 -4.61
CA ALA A 36 -16.16 -2.67 -5.63
C ALA A 36 -14.88 -2.91 -6.45
N ILE A 37 -13.78 -3.23 -5.78
CA ILE A 37 -12.51 -3.55 -6.47
C ILE A 37 -12.66 -4.82 -7.31
N LEU A 38 -13.30 -5.85 -6.78
CA LEU A 38 -13.56 -7.08 -7.52
C LEU A 38 -14.37 -6.80 -8.80
N TRP A 39 -15.40 -5.97 -8.69
CA TRP A 39 -16.19 -5.55 -9.85
C TRP A 39 -15.35 -4.81 -10.90
N VAL A 40 -14.45 -3.92 -10.48
CA VAL A 40 -13.49 -3.25 -11.36
C VAL A 40 -12.56 -4.25 -12.04
N GLN A 41 -12.02 -5.21 -11.29
CA GLN A 41 -11.13 -6.26 -11.78
C GLN A 41 -11.80 -7.11 -12.90
N LEU A 42 -13.06 -7.46 -12.70
CA LEU A 42 -13.82 -8.23 -13.70
C LEU A 42 -14.09 -7.42 -14.99
N ARG A 43 -14.08 -6.09 -14.93
CA ARG A 43 -14.28 -5.18 -16.10
C ARG A 43 -13.07 -5.09 -17.02
N GLY A 44 -11.90 -5.51 -16.58
CA GLY A 44 -10.71 -5.63 -17.41
C GLY A 44 -9.51 -4.81 -16.97
N ALA A 45 -8.36 -5.17 -17.53
CA ALA A 45 -7.06 -4.59 -17.19
C ALA A 45 -6.99 -3.06 -17.36
N ASN A 46 -7.62 -2.53 -18.40
CA ASN A 46 -7.61 -1.08 -18.68
C ASN A 46 -8.32 -0.26 -17.59
N VAL A 47 -9.43 -0.78 -17.04
CA VAL A 47 -10.17 -0.11 -15.96
C VAL A 47 -9.35 -0.15 -14.68
N CYS A 48 -8.75 -1.31 -14.36
CA CYS A 48 -7.84 -1.46 -13.22
C CYS A 48 -6.65 -0.50 -13.29
N ALA A 49 -6.00 -0.41 -14.47
CA ALA A 49 -4.86 0.47 -14.70
C ALA A 49 -5.26 1.96 -14.57
N SER A 50 -6.44 2.34 -15.09
CA SER A 50 -6.93 3.73 -14.97
C SER A 50 -7.20 4.10 -13.52
N LEU A 51 -7.79 3.22 -12.73
CA LEU A 51 -8.01 3.44 -11.29
C LEU A 51 -6.68 3.57 -10.54
N ALA A 52 -5.74 2.68 -10.78
CA ALA A 52 -4.42 2.73 -10.16
C ALA A 52 -3.68 4.02 -10.53
N LYS A 53 -3.72 4.43 -11.80
CA LYS A 53 -3.11 5.68 -12.27
C LYS A 53 -3.73 6.90 -11.59
N LEU A 54 -5.07 6.97 -11.50
CA LEU A 54 -5.75 8.07 -10.83
C LEU A 54 -5.35 8.16 -9.36
N ALA A 55 -5.39 7.05 -8.63
CA ALA A 55 -4.99 7.00 -7.23
C ALA A 55 -3.55 7.45 -7.03
N THR A 56 -2.62 7.01 -7.87
CA THR A 56 -1.21 7.41 -7.81
C THR A 56 -1.02 8.89 -8.07
N VAL A 57 -1.68 9.45 -9.10
CA VAL A 57 -1.57 10.88 -9.43
C VAL A 57 -2.10 11.75 -8.28
N VAL A 58 -3.26 11.41 -7.72
CA VAL A 58 -3.83 12.13 -6.58
C VAL A 58 -2.88 12.09 -5.39
N LEU A 59 -2.34 10.91 -5.07
CA LEU A 59 -1.40 10.74 -3.95
C LEU A 59 -0.11 11.54 -4.16
N LEU A 60 0.47 11.53 -5.36
CA LEU A 60 1.69 12.28 -5.66
C LEU A 60 1.47 13.80 -5.59
N ILE A 61 0.35 14.31 -6.11
CA ILE A 61 0.02 15.73 -6.04
C ILE A 61 -0.13 16.16 -4.58
N MET A 62 -0.90 15.41 -3.79
CA MET A 62 -1.12 15.73 -2.38
C MET A 62 0.16 15.64 -1.56
N CYS A 63 0.99 14.63 -1.84
CA CYS A 63 2.31 14.50 -1.21
C CYS A 63 3.20 15.71 -1.56
N ALA A 64 3.25 16.13 -2.81
CA ALA A 64 4.03 17.29 -3.25
C ALA A 64 3.56 18.59 -2.59
N VAL A 65 2.23 18.79 -2.52
CA VAL A 65 1.65 19.96 -1.83
C VAL A 65 1.99 19.94 -0.33
N GLY A 66 1.82 18.79 0.32
CA GLY A 66 2.16 18.66 1.74
C GLY A 66 3.64 18.88 2.02
N LEU A 67 4.54 18.33 1.19
CA LEU A 67 5.98 18.58 1.29
C LEU A 67 6.31 20.07 1.10
N ALA A 68 5.72 20.72 0.10
CA ALA A 68 5.94 22.16 -0.11
C ALA A 68 5.56 22.96 1.12
N VAL A 69 4.42 22.67 1.75
CA VAL A 69 4.00 23.33 2.99
C VAL A 69 4.95 23.03 4.15
N CYS A 70 5.35 21.78 4.36
CA CYS A 70 6.29 21.43 5.43
C CYS A 70 7.64 22.13 5.25
N PHE A 71 8.20 22.15 4.04
CA PHE A 71 9.50 22.79 3.81
C PHE A 71 9.50 24.31 3.97
N THR A 72 8.36 25.00 3.88
CA THR A 72 8.28 26.44 4.22
C THR A 72 8.37 26.69 5.72
N HIS A 73 8.15 25.69 6.56
CA HIS A 73 8.19 25.76 8.02
C HIS A 73 9.25 24.82 8.63
N PHE A 74 10.18 24.37 7.80
CA PHE A 74 11.26 23.49 8.23
C PHE A 74 12.23 24.24 9.13
N ASP A 75 12.42 23.76 10.37
CA ASP A 75 13.40 24.28 11.31
C ASP A 75 14.56 23.29 11.50
N PRO A 76 15.77 23.65 11.01
CA PRO A 76 16.95 22.81 11.23
C PRO A 76 17.29 22.58 12.70
N ALA A 77 16.91 23.50 13.58
CA ALA A 77 17.15 23.36 15.02
C ALA A 77 16.28 22.27 15.63
N VAL A 78 15.02 22.13 15.19
CA VAL A 78 14.12 21.04 15.61
C VAL A 78 14.68 19.69 15.13
N TYR A 79 15.15 19.63 13.89
CA TYR A 79 15.76 18.42 13.32
C TYR A 79 17.01 17.96 14.08
N ALA A 80 17.84 18.92 14.54
CA ALA A 80 19.10 18.63 15.24
C ALA A 80 18.94 18.46 16.76
N SER A 81 17.91 19.06 17.37
CA SER A 81 17.79 19.20 18.84
C SER A 81 17.51 17.88 19.56
N ASP A 82 16.96 16.89 18.88
CA ASP A 82 16.45 15.66 19.51
C ASP A 82 17.40 14.46 19.34
N GLY A 83 18.71 14.71 19.19
CA GLY A 83 19.71 13.65 18.97
C GLY A 83 19.58 12.99 17.58
N GLY A 84 18.97 13.67 16.63
CA GLY A 84 18.65 13.14 15.30
C GLY A 84 19.86 12.77 14.42
N LEU A 85 21.09 12.98 14.90
CA LEU A 85 22.34 12.62 14.25
C LEU A 85 23.07 11.48 14.97
N ASP A 86 22.57 10.98 16.09
CA ASP A 86 23.14 9.82 16.77
C ASP A 86 22.79 8.55 15.97
N PHE A 87 23.75 8.10 15.19
CA PHE A 87 23.60 6.88 14.40
C PHE A 87 23.72 5.64 15.30
N ASP A 88 22.57 5.00 15.57
CA ASP A 88 22.54 3.68 16.20
C ASP A 88 22.46 2.59 15.10
N PHE A 89 23.52 1.81 14.97
CA PHE A 89 23.56 0.73 13.99
C PHE A 89 22.53 -0.36 14.27
N ALA A 90 22.30 -0.72 15.53
CA ALA A 90 21.33 -1.76 15.91
C ALA A 90 19.90 -1.31 15.62
N GLY A 91 19.54 -0.07 15.96
CA GLY A 91 18.26 0.54 15.62
C GLY A 91 18.06 0.66 14.12
N SER A 92 19.10 1.09 13.38
CA SER A 92 19.04 1.21 11.92
C SER A 92 18.87 -0.16 11.24
N ALA A 93 19.55 -1.20 11.73
CA ALA A 93 19.38 -2.57 11.21
C ALA A 93 17.97 -3.12 11.46
N SER A 94 17.37 -2.81 12.60
CA SER A 94 15.98 -3.16 12.89
C SER A 94 15.00 -2.47 11.96
N LEU A 95 15.27 -1.21 11.60
CA LEU A 95 14.46 -0.46 10.62
C LEU A 95 14.56 -1.01 9.21
N LEU A 96 15.69 -1.64 8.81
CA LEU A 96 15.83 -2.23 7.48
C LEU A 96 14.73 -3.25 7.18
N SER A 97 14.32 -4.06 8.14
CA SER A 97 13.24 -5.04 7.96
C SER A 97 11.89 -4.39 7.68
N LEU A 98 11.62 -3.22 8.29
CA LEU A 98 10.40 -2.44 8.06
C LEU A 98 10.47 -1.66 6.74
N LEU A 99 11.66 -1.13 6.38
CA LEU A 99 11.88 -0.41 5.13
C LEU A 99 11.70 -1.31 3.91
N VAL A 100 12.16 -2.56 3.96
CA VAL A 100 11.93 -3.55 2.90
C VAL A 100 10.43 -3.72 2.63
N PHE A 101 9.61 -3.79 3.68
CA PHE A 101 8.17 -3.86 3.53
C PHE A 101 7.55 -2.59 2.95
N SER A 102 8.07 -1.41 3.34
CA SER A 102 7.58 -0.11 2.85
C SER A 102 7.87 0.12 1.36
N VAL A 103 8.92 -0.51 0.84
CA VAL A 103 9.32 -0.45 -0.58
C VAL A 103 8.78 -1.65 -1.37
N ALA A 104 8.13 -2.64 -0.71
CA ALA A 104 7.52 -3.79 -1.36
C ALA A 104 6.43 -3.35 -2.37
N GLY A 105 6.21 -4.18 -3.40
CA GLY A 105 5.26 -3.88 -4.49
C GLY A 105 5.93 -3.68 -5.85
N TRP A 106 7.26 -3.46 -5.89
CA TRP A 106 8.00 -3.37 -7.13
C TRP A 106 7.94 -4.67 -7.96
N GLU A 107 7.75 -5.80 -7.31
CA GLU A 107 7.55 -7.10 -7.98
C GLU A 107 6.28 -7.14 -8.85
N THR A 108 5.31 -6.25 -8.60
CA THR A 108 4.10 -6.15 -9.45
C THR A 108 4.45 -5.67 -10.86
N VAL A 109 5.49 -4.84 -11.00
CA VAL A 109 5.98 -4.37 -12.30
C VAL A 109 6.57 -5.52 -13.11
N SER A 110 7.35 -6.41 -12.48
CA SER A 110 7.92 -7.58 -13.16
C SER A 110 6.83 -8.56 -13.61
N LYS A 111 5.77 -8.75 -12.80
CA LYS A 111 4.62 -9.59 -13.15
C LYS A 111 3.82 -8.99 -14.32
N ALA A 112 3.59 -7.69 -14.31
CA ALA A 112 2.93 -6.99 -15.42
C ALA A 112 3.80 -6.98 -16.69
N ALA A 113 5.12 -6.92 -16.57
CA ALA A 113 6.04 -6.96 -17.69
C ALA A 113 6.06 -8.33 -18.40
N ALA A 114 5.80 -9.43 -17.67
CA ALA A 114 5.70 -10.75 -18.25
C ALA A 114 4.52 -10.89 -19.24
N ASP A 115 3.45 -10.12 -19.02
CA ASP A 115 2.28 -10.06 -19.92
C ASP A 115 2.45 -9.01 -21.04
N ALA A 116 3.44 -8.13 -20.92
CA ALA A 116 3.70 -7.09 -21.92
C ALA A 116 4.51 -7.65 -23.10
N SER A 117 4.17 -7.22 -24.30
CA SER A 117 4.89 -7.55 -25.53
C SER A 117 5.50 -6.31 -26.18
N GLY A 118 6.59 -6.50 -26.93
CA GLY A 118 7.19 -5.43 -27.72
C GLY A 118 7.91 -4.35 -26.89
N PRO A 119 7.75 -3.04 -27.27
CA PRO A 119 8.48 -1.95 -26.63
C PRO A 119 8.18 -1.74 -25.15
N ALA A 120 7.00 -2.12 -24.68
CA ALA A 120 6.59 -2.02 -23.28
C ALA A 120 7.42 -2.95 -22.38
N ALA A 121 7.65 -4.19 -22.79
CA ALA A 121 8.48 -5.15 -22.07
C ALA A 121 9.93 -4.66 -21.90
N ARG A 122 10.49 -4.03 -22.94
CA ARG A 122 11.87 -3.48 -22.89
C ARG A 122 12.02 -2.31 -21.93
N LYS A 123 10.95 -1.54 -21.71
CA LYS A 123 10.95 -0.39 -20.80
C LYS A 123 10.65 -0.76 -19.35
N ALA A 124 10.20 -1.98 -19.08
CA ALA A 124 9.77 -2.40 -17.75
C ALA A 124 10.92 -2.32 -16.72
N GLY A 125 12.13 -2.71 -17.08
CA GLY A 125 13.30 -2.61 -16.18
C GLY A 125 13.62 -1.16 -15.81
N ALA A 126 13.63 -0.25 -16.78
CA ALA A 126 13.86 1.17 -16.52
C ALA A 126 12.73 1.78 -15.67
N ALA A 127 11.49 1.42 -15.93
CA ALA A 127 10.35 1.85 -15.13
C ALA A 127 10.47 1.39 -13.68
N LEU A 128 10.91 0.15 -13.45
CA LEU A 128 11.11 -0.43 -12.12
C LEU A 128 12.17 0.35 -11.33
N ILE A 129 13.32 0.61 -11.94
CA ILE A 129 14.41 1.38 -11.32
C ILE A 129 13.94 2.80 -11.00
N THR A 130 13.25 3.44 -11.94
CA THR A 130 12.71 4.80 -11.75
C THR A 130 11.70 4.84 -10.60
N CYS A 131 10.78 3.88 -10.53
CA CYS A 131 9.82 3.78 -9.43
C CYS A 131 10.52 3.59 -8.08
N LEU A 132 11.54 2.75 -8.01
CA LEU A 132 12.29 2.49 -6.77
C LEU A 132 12.95 3.78 -6.25
N PHE A 133 13.65 4.51 -7.11
CA PHE A 133 14.27 5.78 -6.73
C PHE A 133 13.24 6.85 -6.35
N LEU A 134 12.13 6.93 -7.10
CA LEU A 134 11.06 7.89 -6.82
C LEU A 134 10.43 7.63 -5.45
N VAL A 135 10.05 6.38 -5.17
CA VAL A 135 9.41 6.00 -3.89
C VAL A 135 10.38 6.22 -2.73
N THR A 136 11.63 5.77 -2.86
CA THR A 136 12.64 5.98 -1.81
C THR A 136 12.87 7.48 -1.58
N GLY A 137 13.00 8.27 -2.64
CA GLY A 137 13.17 9.72 -2.54
C GLY A 137 11.99 10.40 -1.83
N ILE A 138 10.76 10.03 -2.18
CA ILE A 138 9.55 10.57 -1.52
C ILE A 138 9.53 10.18 -0.04
N LEU A 139 9.83 8.93 0.31
CA LEU A 139 9.88 8.48 1.70
C LEU A 139 10.92 9.25 2.51
N CYS A 140 12.12 9.46 1.97
CA CYS A 140 13.16 10.27 2.60
C CYS A 140 12.69 11.72 2.79
N LEU A 141 12.09 12.32 1.76
CA LEU A 141 11.60 13.70 1.83
C LEU A 141 10.50 13.87 2.87
N VAL A 142 9.52 12.95 2.93
CA VAL A 142 8.44 12.98 3.92
C VAL A 142 8.99 12.81 5.33
N SER A 143 9.89 11.85 5.54
CA SER A 143 10.51 11.63 6.86
C SER A 143 11.30 12.85 7.32
N THR A 144 12.11 13.44 6.44
CA THR A 144 12.88 14.66 6.73
C THR A 144 11.96 15.84 7.01
N ALA A 145 10.90 16.03 6.23
CA ALA A 145 9.94 17.11 6.42
C ALA A 145 9.22 17.01 7.76
N VAL A 146 8.79 15.82 8.15
CA VAL A 146 8.15 15.58 9.45
C VAL A 146 9.14 15.86 10.59
N ALA A 147 10.36 15.32 10.51
CA ALA A 147 11.39 15.50 11.55
C ALA A 147 11.85 16.97 11.70
N GLY A 148 11.79 17.77 10.62
CA GLY A 148 12.11 19.20 10.69
C GLY A 148 10.97 20.11 11.16
N CYS A 149 9.74 19.60 11.21
CA CYS A 149 8.57 20.36 11.66
C CYS A 149 8.07 19.94 13.05
N MET A 150 8.45 18.74 13.52
CA MET A 150 8.00 18.18 14.80
C MET A 150 9.11 17.29 15.37
N PRO A 151 9.38 17.35 16.69
CA PRO A 151 10.32 16.44 17.34
C PRO A 151 9.95 14.99 17.07
N TRP A 152 10.91 14.15 16.69
CA TRP A 152 10.65 12.77 16.28
C TRP A 152 9.98 11.93 17.38
N ARG A 153 10.28 12.23 18.66
CA ARG A 153 9.65 11.56 19.82
C ARG A 153 8.15 11.79 19.89
N GLU A 154 7.71 12.97 19.50
CA GLU A 154 6.28 13.30 19.40
C GLU A 154 5.65 12.66 18.17
N ALA A 155 6.38 12.63 17.05
CA ALA A 155 5.90 12.03 15.79
C ALA A 155 5.65 10.52 15.91
N VAL A 156 6.50 9.79 16.65
CA VAL A 156 6.37 8.33 16.87
C VAL A 156 5.07 7.96 17.58
N GLY A 157 4.57 8.81 18.47
CA GLY A 157 3.30 8.57 19.18
C GLY A 157 2.05 8.86 18.37
N ARG A 158 2.19 9.39 17.14
CA ARG A 158 1.06 9.79 16.30
C ARG A 158 0.70 8.74 15.25
N THR A 159 -0.59 8.59 14.98
CA THR A 159 -1.09 7.65 13.97
C THR A 159 -0.90 8.14 12.53
N ALA A 160 -0.87 9.46 12.34
CA ALA A 160 -0.70 10.10 11.03
C ALA A 160 0.24 11.33 11.11
N PRO A 161 1.55 11.13 11.41
CA PRO A 161 2.46 12.23 11.71
C PRO A 161 2.51 13.32 10.63
N PHE A 162 2.53 12.95 9.38
CA PHE A 162 2.58 13.89 8.25
C PHE A 162 1.33 14.77 8.17
N ALA A 163 0.14 14.19 8.36
CA ALA A 163 -1.10 14.95 8.37
C ALA A 163 -1.20 15.85 9.62
N ASP A 164 -0.74 15.37 10.77
CA ASP A 164 -0.77 16.13 12.02
C ASP A 164 0.17 17.33 12.00
N VAL A 165 1.37 17.19 11.40
CA VAL A 165 2.28 18.30 11.14
C VAL A 165 1.63 19.36 10.26
N LEU A 166 0.95 18.96 9.18
CA LEU A 166 0.28 19.91 8.30
C LEU A 166 -0.86 20.66 9.01
N VAL A 167 -1.56 20.02 9.92
CA VAL A 167 -2.57 20.69 10.76
C VAL A 167 -1.92 21.68 11.71
N SER A 168 -0.80 21.33 12.34
CA SER A 168 -0.09 22.24 13.24
C SER A 168 0.42 23.49 12.53
N ILE A 169 0.85 23.35 11.27
CA ILE A 169 1.33 24.46 10.44
C ILE A 169 0.17 25.33 9.94
N THR A 170 -0.89 24.70 9.41
CA THR A 170 -1.99 25.42 8.74
C THR A 170 -3.06 25.93 9.71
N GLY A 171 -3.16 25.34 10.90
CA GLY A 171 -4.23 25.61 11.86
C GLY A 171 -5.61 25.11 11.43
N VAL A 172 -5.71 24.35 10.30
CA VAL A 172 -6.98 23.94 9.71
C VAL A 172 -7.19 22.42 9.89
N PRO A 173 -8.11 21.98 10.78
CA PRO A 173 -8.36 20.54 11.01
C PRO A 173 -8.82 19.76 9.76
N ALA A 174 -9.48 20.43 8.81
CA ALA A 174 -9.92 19.80 7.56
C ALA A 174 -8.74 19.27 6.72
N VAL A 175 -7.53 19.81 6.88
CA VAL A 175 -6.32 19.33 6.20
C VAL A 175 -6.03 17.88 6.60
N ARG A 176 -6.19 17.51 7.87
CA ARG A 176 -6.04 16.12 8.33
C ARG A 176 -6.98 15.17 7.59
N VAL A 177 -8.25 15.52 7.51
CA VAL A 177 -9.26 14.71 6.81
C VAL A 177 -8.91 14.57 5.33
N LEU A 178 -8.46 15.63 4.68
CA LEU A 178 -8.06 15.62 3.28
C LEU A 178 -6.87 14.66 3.03
N PHE A 179 -5.84 14.72 3.88
CA PHE A 179 -4.68 13.85 3.75
C PHE A 179 -5.00 12.38 4.09
N LEU A 180 -5.84 12.13 5.10
CA LEU A 180 -6.31 10.78 5.41
C LEU A 180 -7.19 10.21 4.29
N ALA A 181 -8.06 11.01 3.68
CA ALA A 181 -8.84 10.60 2.52
C ALA A 181 -7.94 10.28 1.31
N THR A 182 -6.88 11.07 1.10
CA THR A 182 -5.88 10.80 0.05
C THR A 182 -5.14 9.50 0.32
N ALA A 183 -4.72 9.23 1.56
CA ALA A 183 -4.09 7.99 1.96
C ALA A 183 -5.04 6.79 1.74
N PHE A 184 -6.34 6.97 2.02
CA PHE A 184 -7.35 5.95 1.73
C PHE A 184 -7.47 5.66 0.23
N VAL A 185 -7.51 6.68 -0.62
CA VAL A 185 -7.48 6.51 -2.09
C VAL A 185 -6.23 5.76 -2.54
N GLY A 186 -5.07 6.07 -1.96
CA GLY A 186 -3.83 5.35 -2.19
C GLY A 186 -3.94 3.86 -1.81
N ALA A 187 -4.49 3.57 -0.64
CA ALA A 187 -4.69 2.19 -0.17
C ALA A 187 -5.62 1.39 -1.11
N VAL A 188 -6.70 2.01 -1.62
CA VAL A 188 -7.58 1.42 -2.64
C VAL A 188 -6.79 1.10 -3.93
N GLY A 189 -5.92 2.00 -4.36
CA GLY A 189 -5.05 1.79 -5.52
C GLY A 189 -4.10 0.61 -5.33
N VAL A 190 -3.47 0.50 -4.16
CA VAL A 190 -2.58 -0.63 -3.81
C VAL A 190 -3.37 -1.95 -3.78
N MET A 191 -4.53 -1.98 -3.12
CA MET A 191 -5.39 -3.17 -3.07
C MET A 191 -5.81 -3.62 -4.47
N ASN A 192 -6.20 -2.69 -5.34
CA ASN A 192 -6.53 -2.98 -6.73
C ASN A 192 -5.33 -3.59 -7.48
N SER A 193 -4.15 -2.99 -7.38
CA SER A 193 -2.95 -3.45 -8.08
C SER A 193 -2.47 -4.82 -7.60
N THR A 194 -2.52 -5.04 -6.29
CA THR A 194 -2.10 -6.32 -5.67
C THR A 194 -3.04 -7.45 -6.06
N LEU A 195 -4.35 -7.23 -6.03
CA LEU A 195 -5.34 -8.22 -6.45
C LEU A 195 -5.18 -8.57 -7.94
N TYR A 196 -5.01 -7.57 -8.80
CA TYR A 196 -4.75 -7.76 -10.22
C TYR A 196 -3.50 -8.61 -10.45
N SER A 197 -2.38 -8.22 -9.85
CA SER A 197 -1.10 -8.90 -9.98
C SER A 197 -1.16 -10.36 -9.49
N SER A 198 -1.84 -10.63 -8.38
CA SER A 198 -2.03 -11.98 -7.84
C SER A 198 -2.87 -12.87 -8.77
N ALA A 199 -3.94 -12.32 -9.35
CA ALA A 199 -4.78 -13.03 -10.30
C ALA A 199 -4.02 -13.37 -11.61
N GLN A 200 -3.22 -12.42 -12.11
CA GLN A 200 -2.38 -12.63 -13.30
C GLN A 200 -1.28 -13.67 -13.05
N MET A 201 -0.65 -13.64 -11.87
CA MET A 201 0.33 -14.66 -11.50
C MET A 201 -0.27 -16.06 -11.48
N LEU A 202 -1.46 -16.24 -10.87
CA LEU A 202 -2.16 -17.52 -10.84
C LEU A 202 -2.55 -17.97 -12.26
N TYR A 203 -3.00 -17.05 -13.10
CA TYR A 203 -3.29 -17.31 -14.51
C TYR A 203 -2.02 -17.77 -15.26
N GLY A 204 -0.90 -17.08 -15.10
CA GLY A 204 0.39 -17.45 -15.69
C GLY A 204 0.82 -18.86 -15.28
N LEU A 205 0.79 -19.18 -13.97
CA LEU A 205 1.11 -20.51 -13.47
C LEU A 205 0.22 -21.60 -14.07
N SER A 206 -1.07 -21.31 -14.30
CA SER A 206 -2.00 -22.27 -14.91
C SER A 206 -1.70 -22.55 -16.38
N ARG A 207 -1.16 -21.57 -17.10
CA ARG A 207 -0.72 -21.76 -18.50
C ARG A 207 0.49 -22.68 -18.62
N PHE A 208 1.38 -22.66 -17.63
CA PHE A 208 2.52 -23.57 -17.55
C PHE A 208 2.19 -24.92 -16.91
N ALA A 209 0.90 -25.20 -16.64
CA ALA A 209 0.42 -26.41 -15.98
C ALA A 209 1.02 -26.67 -14.59
N LEU A 210 1.51 -25.63 -13.93
CA LEU A 210 2.02 -25.70 -12.54
C LEU A 210 0.88 -25.73 -11.53
N VAL A 211 -0.30 -25.22 -11.90
CA VAL A 211 -1.56 -25.31 -11.15
C VAL A 211 -2.68 -25.76 -12.08
N SER A 212 -3.86 -26.06 -11.54
CA SER A 212 -5.00 -26.56 -12.32
C SER A 212 -5.28 -25.70 -13.55
N ARG A 213 -5.44 -26.36 -14.71
CA ARG A 213 -5.83 -25.73 -15.99
C ARG A 213 -7.18 -25.01 -15.93
N ALA A 214 -8.00 -25.28 -14.91
CA ALA A 214 -9.25 -24.57 -14.71
C ALA A 214 -9.06 -23.03 -14.57
N PHE A 215 -7.89 -22.59 -14.09
CA PHE A 215 -7.54 -21.19 -13.96
C PHE A 215 -7.05 -20.51 -15.25
N SER A 216 -6.81 -21.27 -16.33
CA SER A 216 -6.39 -20.72 -17.63
C SER A 216 -7.55 -20.17 -18.47
N ALA A 217 -8.80 -20.33 -18.02
CA ALA A 217 -9.96 -19.86 -18.74
C ALA A 217 -10.15 -18.35 -18.59
N LEU A 218 -10.27 -17.65 -19.72
CA LEU A 218 -10.57 -16.22 -19.77
C LEU A 218 -12.08 -15.99 -19.90
N HIS A 219 -12.55 -14.89 -19.36
CA HIS A 219 -13.93 -14.46 -19.50
C HIS A 219 -14.20 -14.05 -20.96
N PRO A 220 -15.25 -14.59 -21.64
CA PRO A 220 -15.46 -14.39 -23.08
C PRO A 220 -15.65 -12.94 -23.49
N LYS A 221 -16.22 -12.10 -22.63
CA LYS A 221 -16.51 -10.69 -22.94
C LYS A 221 -15.36 -9.74 -22.57
N TYR A 222 -14.68 -9.98 -21.46
CA TYR A 222 -13.71 -9.02 -20.90
C TYR A 222 -12.26 -9.49 -21.04
N GLY A 223 -12.02 -10.72 -21.49
CA GLY A 223 -10.66 -11.28 -21.61
C GLY A 223 -9.92 -11.41 -20.28
N THR A 224 -10.62 -11.32 -19.15
CA THR A 224 -10.03 -11.37 -17.81
C THR A 224 -10.02 -12.81 -17.28
N PRO A 225 -9.03 -13.21 -16.47
CA PRO A 225 -8.98 -14.52 -15.83
C PRO A 225 -9.94 -14.57 -14.63
N ALA A 226 -11.24 -14.54 -14.89
CA ALA A 226 -12.28 -14.38 -13.87
C ALA A 226 -12.19 -15.40 -12.74
N ARG A 227 -11.84 -16.67 -13.03
CA ARG A 227 -11.66 -17.71 -12.00
C ARG A 227 -10.50 -17.39 -11.05
N CYS A 228 -9.40 -16.85 -11.58
CA CYS A 228 -8.27 -16.42 -10.77
C CYS A 228 -8.66 -15.24 -9.88
N ILE A 229 -9.39 -14.26 -10.44
CA ILE A 229 -9.87 -13.08 -9.72
C ILE A 229 -10.80 -13.51 -8.56
N TRP A 230 -11.76 -14.39 -8.81
CA TRP A 230 -12.63 -14.89 -7.76
C TRP A 230 -11.89 -15.67 -6.68
N PHE A 231 -10.91 -16.49 -7.07
CA PHE A 231 -10.09 -17.26 -6.13
C PHE A 231 -9.27 -16.34 -5.22
N THR A 232 -8.57 -15.35 -5.79
CA THR A 232 -7.78 -14.39 -5.01
C THR A 232 -8.68 -13.49 -4.15
N ALA A 233 -9.85 -13.09 -4.65
CA ALA A 233 -10.82 -12.32 -3.90
C ALA A 233 -11.38 -13.05 -2.67
N ALA A 234 -11.52 -14.38 -2.74
CA ALA A 234 -11.95 -15.18 -1.59
C ALA A 234 -11.01 -15.00 -0.38
N PHE A 235 -9.69 -14.92 -0.61
CA PHE A 235 -8.73 -14.62 0.47
C PHE A 235 -8.88 -13.19 0.97
N VAL A 236 -9.12 -12.23 0.09
CA VAL A 236 -9.33 -10.82 0.49
C VAL A 236 -10.57 -10.67 1.36
N VAL A 237 -11.64 -11.41 1.06
CA VAL A 237 -12.89 -11.41 1.86
C VAL A 237 -12.66 -11.98 3.28
N LEU A 238 -11.68 -12.87 3.45
CA LEU A 238 -11.34 -13.42 4.76
C LEU A 238 -10.53 -12.45 5.64
N THR A 239 -9.80 -11.51 5.05
CA THR A 239 -8.90 -10.62 5.81
C THR A 239 -9.57 -9.76 6.88
N PRO A 240 -10.80 -9.20 6.69
CA PRO A 240 -11.48 -8.45 7.72
C PRO A 240 -11.78 -9.24 8.99
N PHE A 241 -11.89 -10.57 8.87
CA PHE A 241 -12.23 -11.46 9.98
C PHE A 241 -11.01 -12.00 10.73
N THR A 242 -9.83 -12.04 10.08
CA THR A 242 -8.62 -12.65 10.66
C THR A 242 -7.63 -11.64 11.24
N GLY A 243 -7.84 -10.34 10.98
CA GLY A 243 -6.95 -9.29 11.40
C GLY A 243 -5.60 -9.29 10.66
N ARG A 244 -4.95 -8.12 10.63
CA ARG A 244 -3.68 -7.95 9.91
C ARG A 244 -2.52 -8.77 10.47
N LEU A 245 -2.51 -9.01 11.78
CA LEU A 245 -1.42 -9.74 12.45
C LEU A 245 -1.34 -11.20 12.04
N PHE A 246 -2.46 -11.81 11.65
CA PHE A 246 -2.49 -13.19 11.18
C PHE A 246 -1.71 -13.39 9.89
N PHE A 247 -1.76 -12.42 8.96
CA PHE A 247 -1.12 -12.54 7.65
C PHE A 247 0.36 -12.11 7.63
N LEU A 248 0.81 -11.28 8.58
CA LEU A 248 2.19 -10.80 8.62
C LEU A 248 3.24 -11.93 8.62
N PRO A 249 3.12 -12.99 9.45
CA PRO A 249 4.07 -14.09 9.42
C PRO A 249 4.10 -14.80 8.05
N PHE A 250 2.94 -14.99 7.42
CA PHE A 250 2.87 -15.63 6.10
C PHE A 250 3.53 -14.79 5.00
N ILE A 251 3.34 -13.47 5.05
CA ILE A 251 3.99 -12.54 4.10
C ILE A 251 5.51 -12.59 4.30
N ASN A 252 5.99 -12.56 5.53
CA ASN A 252 7.41 -12.61 5.84
C ASN A 252 8.05 -13.95 5.40
N ILE A 253 7.40 -15.07 5.69
CA ILE A 253 7.87 -16.40 5.28
C ILE A 253 7.87 -16.52 3.75
N ALA A 254 6.82 -16.04 3.07
CA ALA A 254 6.74 -16.07 1.61
C ALA A 254 7.85 -15.22 0.97
N SER A 255 8.12 -14.03 1.51
CA SER A 255 9.20 -13.16 1.04
C SER A 255 10.56 -13.81 1.21
N LEU A 256 10.85 -14.40 2.38
CA LEU A 256 12.10 -15.11 2.65
C LEU A 256 12.26 -16.35 1.76
N ALA A 257 11.17 -17.08 1.50
CA ALA A 257 11.20 -18.26 0.62
C ALA A 257 11.46 -17.90 -0.84
N THR A 258 10.99 -16.73 -1.28
CA THR A 258 11.22 -16.22 -2.65
C THR A 258 12.66 -15.78 -2.83
N ASP A 259 13.26 -15.17 -1.81
CA ASP A 259 14.65 -14.65 -1.84
C ASP A 259 15.67 -15.79 -1.92
N ARG A 260 15.41 -16.95 -1.28
CA ARG A 260 16.29 -18.13 -1.38
C ARG A 260 16.42 -18.72 -2.78
N LYS A 261 15.45 -18.54 -3.66
CA LYS A 261 15.50 -19.09 -5.03
C LYS A 261 16.22 -18.19 -6.04
N SER A 262 16.52 -16.94 -5.68
CA SER A 262 17.28 -16.02 -6.53
C SER A 262 18.80 -16.17 -6.43
N VAL A 263 19.29 -17.05 -5.55
CA VAL A 263 20.74 -17.25 -5.26
C VAL A 263 21.27 -18.59 -5.79
N VAL A 264 20.50 -19.34 -6.59
CA VAL A 264 20.97 -20.59 -7.28
C VAL A 264 20.97 -20.43 -8.76
#